data_21333ad21123dacf9e96d003ca8bd358
#
_entry.id   21333ad21123dacf9e96d003ca8bd358
#
_cell.length_a   1.000
_cell.length_b   1.000
_cell.length_c   1.000
_cell.angle_alpha   90.00
_cell.angle_beta   90.00
_cell.angle_gamma   90.00
#
_symmetry.space_group_name_H-M   'P 1'
#
loop_
_entity.id
_entity.type
_entity.pdbx_description
1 polymer ?
#
loop_
_entity_poly.entity_id
_entity_poly.type
_entity_poly.pdbx_seq_one_letter_code
_entity_poly.pdbx_strand_id
1 'polypeptide(L)'
;LGNQTTYAYDDKGRQLSVTDAEGGVTSFEYDAVGRIVAEHTKVSDTATATTKHTYSKAGKLLKTVDALGGETSYEYNANGFTTSTKDALCGTVTTEYGTNGEPLKRTDANGNETTYEYDKDTAQLVSVTDAEGNETRYTYNDRGLLIQTTDAEGNATTYEYDALDRVAKTIDALDGETIYAYDSMGRTVSETDAEGNKKTYTYDALGRTKTETDGAGNKTTYTYDPVGNLLVTTDANGNETKTEYNAINAAVKQIDGEGNETTYTYDKVGRLLTETDALGGVTAYTYDLAGNQLSVTDPEGNVTKYIYDLLGRAVEQINADGSKTRTVYDALGRTTESYDELGGKTATTYDANGNQLTVTDPKGNKTSYQYNRKDQITVITYADGGETHYTYNALGNVSEVTDQNGNATKYTYDALGRTHTETNAVGVVTEYGYDKVGNTVSVTKDGTVIAKSEYDGAYRVIKTIDGLGNAGTKQYDGVGNVLVSTDREGNATQYTYDKNYNLLKTTDAEGGVSSSAYDALGRVVSATDENGNATTYTYDKNGNVLTETDALSGVVTNTYDTRGRVAATTDKLGATTTYTYDAAGNLRKETDANNAYAVYQYDANNNLIQYTNRNNEWVKYAYDCMNRQVKETNQL
;
A
#
# COMPACT_ATOMS: atom_id res chain seq x y z
N LEU A 1 -31.54 -5.04 14.81
CA LEU A 1 -30.81 -4.21 15.76
C LEU A 1 -31.59 -2.95 16.20
N GLY A 2 -32.73 -2.62 15.55
CA GLY A 2 -33.54 -1.44 15.89
C GLY A 2 -32.87 -0.10 15.55
N ASN A 3 -31.91 -0.10 14.66
CA ASN A 3 -31.23 1.11 14.17
C ASN A 3 -32.22 1.91 13.33
N GLN A 4 -32.34 3.20 13.61
CA GLN A 4 -33.29 4.07 12.94
C GLN A 4 -32.57 5.24 12.30
N THR A 5 -32.76 5.42 10.99
CA THR A 5 -32.40 6.65 10.28
C THR A 5 -33.67 7.45 10.06
N THR A 6 -33.67 8.72 10.43
CA THR A 6 -34.82 9.62 10.28
C THR A 6 -34.56 10.65 9.21
N TYR A 7 -35.62 11.00 8.46
CA TYR A 7 -35.56 11.96 7.36
C TYR A 7 -36.60 13.05 7.59
N ALA A 8 -36.19 14.29 7.40
CA ALA A 8 -37.14 15.42 7.38
C ALA A 8 -37.25 15.94 5.93
N TYR A 9 -38.46 16.35 5.56
CA TYR A 9 -38.77 16.87 4.23
C TYR A 9 -39.52 18.20 4.32
N ASP A 10 -39.38 19.01 3.29
CA ASP A 10 -40.21 20.22 3.12
C ASP A 10 -41.57 19.88 2.47
N ASP A 11 -42.43 20.90 2.33
CA ASP A 11 -43.78 20.79 1.72
C ASP A 11 -43.75 20.38 0.23
N LYS A 12 -42.58 20.45 -0.42
CA LYS A 12 -42.35 20.02 -1.81
C LYS A 12 -41.75 18.63 -1.92
N GLY A 13 -41.53 17.93 -0.77
CA GLY A 13 -40.95 16.58 -0.72
C GLY A 13 -39.45 16.55 -0.88
N ARG A 14 -38.74 17.68 -0.72
CA ARG A 14 -37.26 17.72 -0.74
C ARG A 14 -36.73 17.40 0.65
N GLN A 15 -35.67 16.60 0.73
CA GLN A 15 -35.07 16.18 1.98
C GLN A 15 -34.35 17.36 2.67
N LEU A 16 -34.85 17.80 3.81
CA LEU A 16 -34.22 18.87 4.60
C LEU A 16 -33.08 18.34 5.47
N SER A 17 -33.22 17.13 6.00
CA SER A 17 -32.16 16.51 6.79
C SER A 17 -32.28 14.98 6.81
N VAL A 18 -31.16 14.35 7.10
CA VAL A 18 -31.08 12.94 7.53
C VAL A 18 -30.35 12.92 8.87
N THR A 19 -30.90 12.12 9.81
CA THR A 19 -30.26 11.84 11.11
C THR A 19 -30.06 10.36 11.22
N ASP A 20 -28.84 9.92 11.38
CA ASP A 20 -28.49 8.51 11.53
C ASP A 20 -28.79 7.98 12.94
N ALA A 21 -28.55 6.68 13.15
CA ALA A 21 -28.88 5.99 14.40
C ALA A 21 -27.97 6.38 15.59
N GLU A 22 -26.84 7.06 15.36
CA GLU A 22 -25.93 7.60 16.37
C GLU A 22 -26.12 9.11 16.58
N GLY A 23 -27.07 9.74 15.87
CA GLY A 23 -27.38 11.17 15.97
C GLY A 23 -26.52 12.07 15.09
N GLY A 24 -25.79 11.50 14.13
CA GLY A 24 -25.13 12.25 13.05
C GLY A 24 -26.18 12.90 12.16
N VAL A 25 -26.08 14.23 11.93
CA VAL A 25 -27.05 14.98 11.14
C VAL A 25 -26.39 15.59 9.91
N THR A 26 -26.97 15.30 8.73
CA THR A 26 -26.70 16.06 7.51
C THR A 26 -27.96 16.81 7.08
N SER A 27 -27.85 18.10 6.81
CA SER A 27 -28.98 18.93 6.38
C SER A 27 -28.67 19.69 5.09
N PHE A 28 -29.73 20.05 4.35
CA PHE A 28 -29.62 20.58 2.98
C PHE A 28 -30.41 21.89 2.84
N GLU A 29 -29.84 22.85 2.15
CA GLU A 29 -30.52 24.05 1.69
C GLU A 29 -30.72 23.98 0.17
N TYR A 30 -31.85 24.53 -0.28
CA TYR A 30 -32.25 24.48 -1.69
C TYR A 30 -32.50 25.87 -2.26
N ASP A 31 -32.20 26.06 -3.53
CA ASP A 31 -32.65 27.23 -4.26
C ASP A 31 -34.16 27.14 -4.65
N ALA A 32 -34.64 28.18 -5.30
CA ALA A 32 -36.05 28.27 -5.69
C ALA A 32 -36.50 27.18 -6.71
N VAL A 33 -35.55 26.56 -7.45
CA VAL A 33 -35.85 25.51 -8.44
C VAL A 33 -35.53 24.10 -7.90
N GLY A 34 -35.06 23.97 -6.62
CA GLY A 34 -34.90 22.70 -5.93
C GLY A 34 -33.52 22.08 -6.03
N ARG A 35 -32.48 22.84 -6.38
CA ARG A 35 -31.09 22.37 -6.37
C ARG A 35 -30.48 22.62 -4.99
N ILE A 36 -29.62 21.68 -4.50
CA ILE A 36 -28.89 21.85 -3.26
C ILE A 36 -27.88 22.99 -3.41
N VAL A 37 -28.01 24.04 -2.59
CA VAL A 37 -27.06 25.17 -2.55
C VAL A 37 -26.16 25.15 -1.33
N ALA A 38 -26.53 24.40 -0.30
CA ALA A 38 -25.65 24.10 0.83
C ALA A 38 -25.97 22.72 1.43
N GLU A 39 -24.92 22.07 1.87
CA GLU A 39 -24.94 20.84 2.65
C GLU A 39 -24.20 21.08 3.96
N HIS A 40 -24.81 20.70 5.08
CA HIS A 40 -24.28 20.90 6.44
C HIS A 40 -24.18 19.55 7.13
N THR A 41 -22.98 19.09 7.43
CA THR A 41 -22.72 17.86 8.21
C THR A 41 -22.29 18.23 9.61
N LYS A 42 -23.04 17.78 10.61
CA LYS A 42 -22.69 17.95 12.02
C LYS A 42 -21.50 17.05 12.37
N VAL A 43 -20.36 17.67 12.72
CA VAL A 43 -19.13 16.96 13.10
C VAL A 43 -19.10 16.76 14.64
N SER A 44 -19.55 17.77 15.38
CA SER A 44 -19.69 17.72 16.85
C SER A 44 -20.86 18.62 17.28
N ASP A 45 -21.12 18.72 18.60
CA ASP A 45 -22.15 19.64 19.11
C ASP A 45 -21.86 21.12 18.82
N THR A 46 -20.61 21.47 18.55
CA THR A 46 -20.16 22.85 18.30
C THR A 46 -19.61 23.10 16.90
N ALA A 47 -19.46 22.06 16.08
CA ALA A 47 -18.86 22.15 14.75
C ALA A 47 -19.73 21.52 13.67
N THR A 48 -19.89 22.25 12.56
CA THR A 48 -20.61 21.81 11.37
C THR A 48 -19.75 22.11 10.15
N ALA A 49 -19.49 21.09 9.33
CA ALA A 49 -18.88 21.22 8.03
C ALA A 49 -19.94 21.69 7.02
N THR A 50 -19.67 22.76 6.27
CA THR A 50 -20.61 23.31 5.30
C THR A 50 -19.98 23.38 3.92
N THR A 51 -20.58 22.69 2.95
CA THR A 51 -20.24 22.80 1.53
C THR A 51 -21.30 23.61 0.81
N LYS A 52 -20.91 24.58 -0.02
CA LYS A 52 -21.82 25.46 -0.78
C LYS A 52 -21.68 25.28 -2.27
N HIS A 53 -22.79 25.37 -2.99
CA HIS A 53 -22.85 25.20 -4.44
C HIS A 53 -23.49 26.42 -5.10
N THR A 54 -22.94 26.85 -6.24
CA THR A 54 -23.48 27.92 -7.05
C THR A 54 -23.77 27.39 -8.46
N TYR A 55 -24.95 27.72 -9.00
CA TYR A 55 -25.37 27.21 -10.29
C TYR A 55 -25.66 28.33 -11.28
N SER A 56 -25.50 28.04 -12.58
CA SER A 56 -25.96 28.89 -13.66
C SER A 56 -27.51 28.88 -13.77
N LYS A 57 -28.06 29.80 -14.53
CA LYS A 57 -29.50 29.79 -14.86
C LYS A 57 -29.93 28.52 -15.60
N ALA A 58 -29.03 27.89 -16.35
CA ALA A 58 -29.24 26.61 -17.05
C ALA A 58 -29.07 25.38 -16.17
N GLY A 59 -28.79 25.54 -14.86
CA GLY A 59 -28.63 24.42 -13.91
C GLY A 59 -27.23 23.80 -13.84
N LYS A 60 -26.25 24.36 -14.52
CA LYS A 60 -24.87 23.88 -14.46
C LYS A 60 -24.18 24.33 -13.15
N LEU A 61 -23.45 23.47 -12.48
CA LEU A 61 -22.65 23.81 -11.30
C LEU A 61 -21.51 24.73 -11.72
N LEU A 62 -21.49 25.95 -11.20
CA LEU A 62 -20.45 26.94 -11.50
C LEU A 62 -19.33 26.94 -10.45
N LYS A 63 -19.68 26.68 -9.19
CA LYS A 63 -18.72 26.75 -8.09
C LYS A 63 -19.16 25.88 -6.93
N THR A 64 -18.18 25.23 -6.32
CA THR A 64 -18.28 24.59 -5.00
C THR A 64 -17.32 25.28 -4.04
N VAL A 65 -17.76 25.54 -2.81
CA VAL A 65 -16.92 26.03 -1.71
C VAL A 65 -17.01 25.02 -0.59
N ASP A 66 -15.89 24.46 -0.20
CA ASP A 66 -15.81 23.47 0.86
C ASP A 66 -15.92 24.08 2.27
N ALA A 67 -15.90 23.26 3.30
CA ALA A 67 -16.07 23.69 4.71
C ALA A 67 -14.92 24.54 5.25
N LEU A 68 -13.77 24.59 4.60
CA LEU A 68 -12.62 25.45 4.92
C LEU A 68 -12.48 26.66 4.00
N GLY A 69 -13.40 26.82 3.05
CA GLY A 69 -13.41 27.92 2.09
C GLY A 69 -12.63 27.68 0.81
N GLY A 70 -12.18 26.46 0.55
CA GLY A 70 -11.57 26.06 -0.71
C GLY A 70 -12.60 26.15 -1.85
N GLU A 71 -12.27 26.88 -2.92
CA GLU A 71 -13.17 27.11 -4.05
C GLU A 71 -12.75 26.29 -5.28
N THR A 72 -13.67 25.49 -5.83
CA THR A 72 -13.53 24.87 -7.15
C THR A 72 -14.57 25.47 -8.09
N SER A 73 -14.16 25.96 -9.27
CA SER A 73 -15.04 26.56 -10.26
C SER A 73 -14.99 25.84 -11.61
N TYR A 74 -16.11 25.92 -12.35
CA TYR A 74 -16.33 25.17 -13.57
C TYR A 74 -16.84 26.09 -14.68
N GLU A 75 -16.33 25.92 -15.89
CA GLU A 75 -16.82 26.55 -17.11
C GLU A 75 -17.32 25.51 -18.10
N TYR A 76 -18.27 25.89 -18.93
CA TYR A 76 -18.94 24.97 -19.84
C TYR A 76 -19.05 25.58 -21.24
N ASN A 77 -18.98 24.73 -22.27
CA ASN A 77 -19.33 25.15 -23.62
C ASN A 77 -20.88 25.22 -23.82
N ALA A 78 -21.30 25.62 -25.00
CA ALA A 78 -22.74 25.73 -25.35
C ALA A 78 -23.48 24.38 -25.28
N ASN A 79 -22.79 23.27 -25.50
CA ASN A 79 -23.31 21.89 -25.40
C ASN A 79 -23.36 21.36 -23.97
N GLY A 80 -22.75 22.10 -23.01
CA GLY A 80 -22.75 21.76 -21.59
C GLY A 80 -21.65 20.83 -21.14
N PHE A 81 -20.61 20.61 -21.94
CA PHE A 81 -19.40 19.93 -21.54
C PHE A 81 -18.49 20.86 -20.75
N THR A 82 -17.83 20.36 -19.69
CA THR A 82 -16.92 21.14 -18.84
C THR A 82 -15.64 21.46 -19.62
N THR A 83 -15.44 22.73 -19.95
CA THR A 83 -14.26 23.21 -20.70
C THR A 83 -13.12 23.64 -19.79
N SER A 84 -13.43 24.01 -18.55
CA SER A 84 -12.42 24.42 -17.56
C SER A 84 -12.85 24.02 -16.15
N THR A 85 -11.91 23.51 -15.39
CA THR A 85 -12.02 23.30 -13.94
C THR A 85 -10.85 24.01 -13.28
N LYS A 86 -11.17 24.96 -12.39
CA LYS A 86 -10.18 25.69 -11.61
C LYS A 86 -10.31 25.32 -10.14
N ASP A 87 -9.24 24.81 -9.56
CA ASP A 87 -9.19 24.34 -8.18
C ASP A 87 -8.97 25.49 -7.15
N ALA A 88 -8.95 25.12 -5.86
CA ALA A 88 -8.82 26.06 -4.75
C ALA A 88 -7.45 26.77 -4.67
N LEU A 89 -6.44 26.31 -5.38
CA LEU A 89 -5.10 26.94 -5.48
C LEU A 89 -4.88 27.60 -6.84
N CYS A 90 -5.95 27.74 -7.65
CA CYS A 90 -5.96 28.33 -8.98
C CYS A 90 -5.30 27.47 -10.07
N GLY A 91 -4.99 26.19 -9.82
CA GLY A 91 -4.64 25.22 -10.85
C GLY A 91 -5.82 25.05 -11.80
N THR A 92 -5.58 25.13 -13.11
CA THR A 92 -6.65 25.12 -14.11
C THR A 92 -6.41 24.00 -15.11
N VAL A 93 -7.35 23.07 -15.18
CA VAL A 93 -7.40 22.02 -16.20
C VAL A 93 -8.43 22.43 -17.26
N THR A 94 -8.03 22.41 -18.55
CA THR A 94 -8.95 22.70 -19.65
C THR A 94 -9.12 21.51 -20.58
N THR A 95 -10.30 21.42 -21.22
CA THR A 95 -10.59 20.39 -22.23
C THR A 95 -11.28 21.05 -23.42
N GLU A 96 -10.71 20.86 -24.60
CA GLU A 96 -11.31 21.22 -25.87
C GLU A 96 -12.10 20.03 -26.43
N TYR A 97 -13.29 20.28 -26.93
CA TYR A 97 -14.18 19.22 -27.42
C TYR A 97 -14.51 19.43 -28.91
N GLY A 98 -14.66 18.32 -29.60
CA GLY A 98 -15.21 18.29 -30.94
C GLY A 98 -16.73 18.50 -30.98
N THR A 99 -17.27 18.41 -32.15
CA THR A 99 -18.71 18.70 -32.41
C THR A 99 -19.64 17.67 -31.77
N ASN A 100 -19.18 16.44 -31.58
CA ASN A 100 -19.97 15.34 -31.00
C ASN A 100 -19.75 15.23 -29.48
N GLY A 101 -18.86 16.06 -28.88
CA GLY A 101 -18.53 16.05 -27.45
C GLY A 101 -17.36 15.19 -27.08
N GLU A 102 -16.63 14.67 -28.04
CA GLU A 102 -15.37 13.96 -27.86
C GLU A 102 -14.27 14.95 -27.44
N PRO A 103 -13.41 14.60 -26.45
CA PRO A 103 -12.28 15.44 -26.07
C PRO A 103 -11.22 15.42 -27.20
N LEU A 104 -10.82 16.58 -27.72
CA LEU A 104 -9.77 16.72 -28.73
C LEU A 104 -8.43 17.06 -28.09
N LYS A 105 -8.44 17.84 -27.01
CA LYS A 105 -7.25 18.24 -26.28
C LYS A 105 -7.57 18.46 -24.82
N ARG A 106 -6.71 17.97 -23.94
CA ARG A 106 -6.72 18.27 -22.52
C ARG A 106 -5.42 18.96 -22.14
N THR A 107 -5.51 20.09 -21.44
CA THR A 107 -4.36 20.78 -20.86
C THR A 107 -4.45 20.66 -19.34
N ASP A 108 -3.41 20.16 -18.69
CA ASP A 108 -3.36 20.03 -17.25
C ASP A 108 -3.04 21.37 -16.54
N ALA A 109 -2.94 21.36 -15.20
CA ALA A 109 -2.72 22.58 -14.42
C ALA A 109 -1.28 23.15 -14.58
N ASN A 110 -0.31 22.38 -15.05
CA ASN A 110 1.04 22.84 -15.41
C ASN A 110 1.12 23.33 -16.87
N GLY A 111 0.05 23.18 -17.66
CA GLY A 111 0.00 23.57 -19.07
C GLY A 111 0.46 22.48 -20.04
N ASN A 112 0.60 21.23 -19.61
CA ASN A 112 0.97 20.12 -20.47
C ASN A 112 -0.25 19.63 -21.24
N GLU A 113 -0.07 19.32 -22.54
CA GLU A 113 -1.17 18.99 -23.44
C GLU A 113 -1.16 17.51 -23.83
N THR A 114 -2.33 16.86 -23.72
CA THR A 114 -2.62 15.55 -24.32
C THR A 114 -3.65 15.75 -25.41
N THR A 115 -3.42 15.20 -26.61
CA THR A 115 -4.33 15.29 -27.75
C THR A 115 -4.92 13.94 -28.14
N TYR A 116 -6.12 13.98 -28.71
CA TYR A 116 -6.89 12.80 -29.08
C TYR A 116 -7.36 12.94 -30.52
N GLU A 117 -7.17 11.91 -31.31
CA GLU A 117 -7.67 11.84 -32.68
C GLU A 117 -8.74 10.77 -32.81
N TYR A 118 -9.74 11.08 -33.59
CA TYR A 118 -10.90 10.21 -33.81
C TYR A 118 -11.12 9.98 -35.31
N ASP A 119 -11.54 8.75 -35.63
CA ASP A 119 -12.03 8.45 -36.97
C ASP A 119 -13.28 9.30 -37.29
N LYS A 120 -13.30 9.92 -38.46
CA LYS A 120 -14.35 10.90 -38.85
C LYS A 120 -15.70 10.25 -39.12
N ASP A 121 -15.71 8.98 -39.53
CA ASP A 121 -16.92 8.26 -39.94
C ASP A 121 -17.53 7.48 -38.77
N THR A 122 -16.68 6.89 -37.93
CA THR A 122 -17.09 6.02 -36.79
C THR A 122 -17.06 6.73 -35.44
N ALA A 123 -16.38 7.87 -35.32
CA ALA A 123 -16.08 8.57 -34.07
C ALA A 123 -15.28 7.75 -33.04
N GLN A 124 -14.59 6.69 -33.48
CA GLN A 124 -13.73 5.88 -32.63
C GLN A 124 -12.40 6.58 -32.40
N LEU A 125 -11.83 6.44 -31.19
CA LEU A 125 -10.53 6.99 -30.84
C LEU A 125 -9.43 6.20 -31.61
N VAL A 126 -8.70 6.86 -32.50
CA VAL A 126 -7.64 6.22 -33.29
C VAL A 126 -6.24 6.50 -32.76
N SER A 127 -6.02 7.63 -32.09
CA SER A 127 -4.75 7.87 -31.39
C SER A 127 -4.87 8.79 -30.18
N VAL A 128 -3.93 8.65 -29.27
CA VAL A 128 -3.66 9.56 -28.15
C VAL A 128 -2.20 9.94 -28.20
N THR A 129 -1.92 11.25 -28.21
CA THR A 129 -0.54 11.76 -28.09
C THR A 129 -0.38 12.44 -26.74
N ASP A 130 0.57 11.97 -25.93
CA ASP A 130 0.86 12.53 -24.62
C ASP A 130 1.64 13.86 -24.69
N ALA A 131 1.90 14.46 -23.53
CA ALA A 131 2.56 15.76 -23.45
C ALA A 131 4.03 15.76 -23.89
N GLU A 132 4.68 14.61 -23.98
CA GLU A 132 6.04 14.45 -24.51
C GLU A 132 6.04 14.13 -26.02
N GLY A 133 4.84 13.98 -26.64
CA GLY A 133 4.69 13.67 -28.06
C GLY A 133 4.68 12.19 -28.39
N ASN A 134 4.56 11.31 -27.38
CA ASN A 134 4.48 9.87 -27.59
C ASN A 134 3.05 9.48 -27.99
N GLU A 135 2.91 8.73 -29.07
CA GLU A 135 1.60 8.36 -29.63
C GLU A 135 1.27 6.88 -29.39
N THR A 136 0.07 6.64 -28.86
CA THR A 136 -0.56 5.32 -28.78
C THR A 136 -1.67 5.25 -29.81
N ARG A 137 -1.75 4.18 -30.61
CA ARG A 137 -2.73 3.98 -31.68
C ARG A 137 -3.66 2.81 -31.41
N TYR A 138 -4.89 2.94 -31.91
CA TYR A 138 -5.97 1.96 -31.75
C TYR A 138 -6.55 1.59 -33.10
N THR A 139 -6.75 0.29 -33.34
CA THR A 139 -7.34 -0.22 -34.58
C THR A 139 -8.58 -1.05 -34.26
N TYR A 140 -9.61 -0.89 -35.06
CA TYR A 140 -10.91 -1.52 -34.85
C TYR A 140 -11.33 -2.34 -36.07
N ASN A 141 -12.14 -3.37 -35.85
CA ASN A 141 -12.78 -4.11 -36.94
C ASN A 141 -14.09 -3.44 -37.38
N ASP A 142 -14.74 -4.01 -38.42
CA ASP A 142 -15.99 -3.50 -39.00
C ASP A 142 -17.17 -3.50 -38.00
N ARG A 143 -17.09 -4.23 -36.87
CA ARG A 143 -18.08 -4.21 -35.77
C ARG A 143 -17.78 -3.18 -34.70
N GLY A 144 -16.68 -2.45 -34.83
CA GLY A 144 -16.25 -1.45 -33.87
C GLY A 144 -15.51 -2.01 -32.65
N LEU A 145 -15.08 -3.28 -32.68
CA LEU A 145 -14.30 -3.89 -31.62
C LEU A 145 -12.81 -3.57 -31.80
N LEU A 146 -12.12 -3.22 -30.71
CA LEU A 146 -10.68 -2.95 -30.69
C LEU A 146 -9.92 -4.23 -31.01
N ILE A 147 -9.22 -4.30 -32.16
CA ILE A 147 -8.43 -5.48 -32.56
C ILE A 147 -6.93 -5.31 -32.34
N GLN A 148 -6.44 -4.07 -32.18
CA GLN A 148 -5.04 -3.81 -31.92
C GLN A 148 -4.83 -2.50 -31.17
N THR A 149 -3.91 -2.51 -30.21
CA THR A 149 -3.31 -1.33 -29.62
C THR A 149 -1.83 -1.34 -29.96
N THR A 150 -1.29 -0.21 -30.44
CA THR A 150 0.13 -0.03 -30.73
C THR A 150 0.66 1.09 -29.85
N ASP A 151 1.66 0.83 -29.04
CA ASP A 151 2.27 1.81 -28.16
C ASP A 151 3.24 2.75 -28.92
N ALA A 152 3.83 3.70 -28.19
CA ALA A 152 4.71 4.71 -28.75
C ALA A 152 6.07 4.19 -29.25
N GLU A 153 6.45 2.97 -28.89
CA GLU A 153 7.66 2.30 -29.40
C GLU A 153 7.33 1.33 -30.57
N GLY A 154 6.04 1.21 -30.92
CA GLY A 154 5.56 0.38 -32.02
C GLY A 154 5.21 -1.05 -31.61
N ASN A 155 5.21 -1.37 -30.30
CA ASN A 155 4.83 -2.68 -29.81
C ASN A 155 3.31 -2.84 -29.90
N ALA A 156 2.85 -3.97 -30.47
CA ALA A 156 1.43 -4.20 -30.73
C ALA A 156 0.87 -5.31 -29.82
N THR A 157 -0.29 -5.04 -29.23
CA THR A 157 -1.14 -6.06 -28.59
C THR A 157 -2.37 -6.26 -29.46
N THR A 158 -2.72 -7.50 -29.82
CA THR A 158 -3.88 -7.83 -30.65
C THR A 158 -4.94 -8.60 -29.86
N TYR A 159 -6.21 -8.44 -30.28
CA TYR A 159 -7.37 -9.01 -29.62
C TYR A 159 -8.23 -9.79 -30.62
N GLU A 160 -8.56 -11.03 -30.29
CA GLU A 160 -9.49 -11.86 -31.02
C GLU A 160 -10.77 -12.05 -30.18
N TYR A 161 -11.91 -12.11 -30.86
CA TYR A 161 -13.21 -12.15 -30.20
C TYR A 161 -13.99 -13.40 -30.57
N ASP A 162 -14.78 -13.89 -29.65
CA ASP A 162 -15.74 -14.96 -29.91
C ASP A 162 -17.00 -14.43 -30.64
N ALA A 163 -17.95 -15.31 -30.92
CA ALA A 163 -19.18 -14.97 -31.64
C ALA A 163 -20.12 -14.03 -30.84
N LEU A 164 -19.85 -13.81 -29.55
CA LEU A 164 -20.60 -12.92 -28.67
C LEU A 164 -19.83 -11.63 -28.34
N ASP A 165 -18.80 -11.30 -29.12
CA ASP A 165 -17.97 -10.10 -28.99
C ASP A 165 -17.19 -10.02 -27.66
N ARG A 166 -16.89 -11.18 -27.04
CA ARG A 166 -16.03 -11.26 -25.86
C ARG A 166 -14.60 -11.59 -26.31
N VAL A 167 -13.61 -11.02 -25.63
CA VAL A 167 -12.19 -11.34 -25.93
C VAL A 167 -11.94 -12.84 -25.70
N ALA A 168 -11.70 -13.58 -26.78
CA ALA A 168 -11.39 -15.00 -26.72
C ALA A 168 -9.88 -15.24 -26.60
N LYS A 169 -9.06 -14.31 -27.12
CA LYS A 169 -7.62 -14.40 -27.11
C LYS A 169 -6.99 -13.02 -27.17
N THR A 170 -5.91 -12.83 -26.41
CA THR A 170 -4.99 -11.70 -26.56
C THR A 170 -3.64 -12.22 -27.02
N ILE A 171 -2.94 -11.45 -27.85
CA ILE A 171 -1.57 -11.74 -28.29
C ILE A 171 -0.74 -10.51 -28.01
N ASP A 172 0.27 -10.64 -27.19
CA ASP A 172 1.15 -9.53 -26.82
C ASP A 172 2.23 -9.26 -27.89
N ALA A 173 3.04 -8.24 -27.66
CA ALA A 173 4.09 -7.82 -28.59
C ALA A 173 5.27 -8.80 -28.75
N LEU A 174 5.31 -9.88 -27.98
CA LEU A 174 6.29 -10.97 -28.07
C LEU A 174 5.64 -12.31 -28.49
N ASP A 175 4.45 -12.24 -29.12
CA ASP A 175 3.65 -13.39 -29.54
C ASP A 175 3.21 -14.29 -28.38
N GLY A 176 3.13 -13.76 -27.17
CA GLY A 176 2.55 -14.44 -26.01
C GLY A 176 1.03 -14.47 -26.10
N GLU A 177 0.42 -15.67 -26.09
CA GLU A 177 -1.03 -15.83 -26.23
C GLU A 177 -1.68 -16.09 -24.88
N THR A 178 -2.72 -15.31 -24.54
CA THR A 178 -3.62 -15.62 -23.44
C THR A 178 -5.01 -15.95 -23.98
N ILE A 179 -5.55 -17.12 -23.62
CA ILE A 179 -6.81 -17.67 -24.15
C ILE A 179 -7.86 -17.73 -23.05
N TYR A 180 -9.05 -17.20 -23.34
CA TYR A 180 -10.18 -17.16 -22.42
C TYR A 180 -11.31 -18.07 -22.89
N ALA A 181 -11.94 -18.77 -21.96
CA ALA A 181 -13.18 -19.50 -22.21
C ALA A 181 -14.27 -19.02 -21.25
N TYR A 182 -15.51 -19.01 -21.75
CA TYR A 182 -16.67 -18.49 -21.05
C TYR A 182 -17.80 -19.49 -20.99
N ASP A 183 -18.61 -19.41 -19.93
CA ASP A 183 -19.87 -20.14 -19.88
C ASP A 183 -20.97 -19.40 -20.67
N SER A 184 -22.17 -20.01 -20.71
CA SER A 184 -23.32 -19.46 -21.39
C SER A 184 -23.84 -18.13 -20.81
N MET A 185 -23.44 -17.78 -19.57
CA MET A 185 -23.78 -16.52 -18.91
C MET A 185 -22.71 -15.44 -19.11
N GLY A 186 -21.62 -15.74 -19.84
CA GLY A 186 -20.53 -14.81 -20.11
C GLY A 186 -19.46 -14.73 -19.03
N ARG A 187 -19.47 -15.62 -18.05
CA ARG A 187 -18.44 -15.64 -16.99
C ARG A 187 -17.24 -16.45 -17.45
N THR A 188 -16.03 -16.00 -17.13
CA THR A 188 -14.78 -16.71 -17.45
C THR A 188 -14.74 -18.03 -16.68
N VAL A 189 -14.66 -19.16 -17.39
CA VAL A 189 -14.50 -20.50 -16.78
C VAL A 189 -13.05 -20.99 -16.88
N SER A 190 -12.27 -20.47 -17.78
CA SER A 190 -10.81 -20.68 -17.79
C SER A 190 -10.07 -19.58 -18.49
N GLU A 191 -8.84 -19.38 -18.03
CA GLU A 191 -7.80 -18.56 -18.62
C GLU A 191 -6.57 -19.44 -18.81
N THR A 192 -5.99 -19.43 -20.00
CA THR A 192 -4.74 -20.15 -20.28
C THR A 192 -3.71 -19.13 -20.73
N ASP A 193 -2.61 -19.03 -20.00
CA ASP A 193 -1.54 -18.07 -20.28
C ASP A 193 -0.62 -18.51 -21.43
N ALA A 194 0.37 -17.69 -21.72
CA ALA A 194 1.33 -17.91 -22.82
C ALA A 194 2.30 -19.08 -22.59
N GLU A 195 2.45 -19.59 -21.36
CA GLU A 195 3.19 -20.81 -21.02
C GLU A 195 2.30 -22.06 -21.00
N GLY A 196 0.97 -21.89 -21.19
CA GLY A 196 0.00 -22.97 -21.18
C GLY A 196 -0.54 -23.33 -19.78
N ASN A 197 -0.24 -22.54 -18.74
CA ASN A 197 -0.79 -22.72 -17.41
C ASN A 197 -2.27 -22.34 -17.44
N LYS A 198 -3.12 -23.24 -16.98
CA LYS A 198 -4.57 -23.06 -17.05
C LYS A 198 -5.18 -22.82 -15.68
N LYS A 199 -5.72 -21.61 -15.48
CA LYS A 199 -6.55 -21.24 -14.35
C LYS A 199 -8.01 -21.53 -14.66
N THR A 200 -8.77 -22.12 -13.72
CA THR A 200 -10.17 -22.48 -13.94
C THR A 200 -11.08 -22.02 -12.81
N TYR A 201 -12.33 -21.71 -13.17
CA TYR A 201 -13.33 -21.21 -12.24
C TYR A 201 -14.63 -22.00 -12.36
N THR A 202 -15.31 -22.24 -11.25
CA THR A 202 -16.70 -22.68 -11.23
C THR A 202 -17.53 -21.71 -10.41
N TYR A 203 -18.81 -21.64 -10.72
CA TYR A 203 -19.73 -20.68 -10.12
C TYR A 203 -20.92 -21.39 -9.49
N ASP A 204 -21.49 -20.77 -8.48
CA ASP A 204 -22.79 -21.20 -7.92
C ASP A 204 -23.96 -20.68 -8.79
N ALA A 205 -25.18 -21.03 -8.39
CA ALA A 205 -26.40 -20.65 -9.12
C ALA A 205 -26.65 -19.13 -9.14
N LEU A 206 -26.05 -18.35 -8.23
CA LEU A 206 -26.12 -16.89 -8.18
C LEU A 206 -24.96 -16.20 -8.91
N GLY A 207 -24.05 -16.98 -9.51
CA GLY A 207 -22.92 -16.44 -10.27
C GLY A 207 -21.69 -16.08 -9.45
N ARG A 208 -21.64 -16.46 -8.17
CA ARG A 208 -20.48 -16.23 -7.30
C ARG A 208 -19.46 -17.35 -7.52
N THR A 209 -18.16 -17.02 -7.45
CA THR A 209 -17.08 -18.01 -7.58
C THR A 209 -17.21 -19.08 -6.50
N LYS A 210 -17.43 -20.33 -6.91
CA LYS A 210 -17.50 -21.50 -6.03
C LYS A 210 -16.15 -22.17 -5.86
N THR A 211 -15.39 -22.28 -6.94
CA THR A 211 -14.03 -22.80 -6.90
C THR A 211 -13.14 -22.03 -7.86
N GLU A 212 -11.88 -21.92 -7.48
CA GLU A 212 -10.78 -21.44 -8.30
C GLU A 212 -9.69 -22.49 -8.26
N THR A 213 -9.07 -22.80 -9.40
CA THR A 213 -7.92 -23.70 -9.48
C THR A 213 -6.84 -23.02 -10.30
N ASP A 214 -5.63 -22.91 -9.78
CA ASP A 214 -4.50 -22.27 -10.43
C ASP A 214 -3.84 -23.19 -11.50
N GLY A 215 -2.81 -22.68 -12.18
CA GLY A 215 -2.08 -23.42 -13.21
C GLY A 215 -1.28 -24.62 -12.69
N ALA A 216 -1.00 -24.70 -11.38
CA ALA A 216 -0.37 -25.86 -10.75
C ALA A 216 -1.39 -26.90 -10.25
N GLY A 217 -2.71 -26.61 -10.39
CA GLY A 217 -3.79 -27.48 -9.95
C GLY A 217 -4.22 -27.29 -8.49
N ASN A 218 -3.75 -26.25 -7.80
CA ASN A 218 -4.13 -25.93 -6.43
C ASN A 218 -5.53 -25.32 -6.42
N LYS A 219 -6.45 -25.92 -5.64
CA LYS A 219 -7.86 -25.59 -5.65
C LYS A 219 -8.29 -24.92 -4.37
N THR A 220 -8.90 -23.73 -4.49
CA THR A 220 -9.60 -23.02 -3.40
C THR A 220 -11.10 -23.12 -3.60
N THR A 221 -11.87 -23.34 -2.52
CA THR A 221 -13.33 -23.46 -2.52
C THR A 221 -13.96 -22.41 -1.62
N TYR A 222 -15.08 -21.83 -2.07
CA TYR A 222 -15.81 -20.77 -1.38
C TYR A 222 -17.26 -21.19 -1.13
N THR A 223 -17.78 -20.90 0.06
CA THR A 223 -19.20 -21.05 0.39
C THR A 223 -19.79 -19.77 0.90
N TYR A 224 -21.03 -19.50 0.56
CA TYR A 224 -21.70 -18.24 0.82
C TYR A 224 -23.06 -18.45 1.48
N ASP A 225 -23.52 -17.44 2.21
CA ASP A 225 -24.90 -17.38 2.64
C ASP A 225 -25.84 -16.93 1.48
N PRO A 226 -27.17 -16.96 1.69
CA PRO A 226 -28.13 -16.55 0.65
C PRO A 226 -28.03 -15.08 0.22
N VAL A 227 -27.52 -14.18 1.07
CA VAL A 227 -27.40 -12.75 0.76
C VAL A 227 -26.05 -12.39 0.15
N GLY A 228 -25.08 -13.33 0.10
CA GLY A 228 -23.79 -13.16 -0.60
C GLY A 228 -22.57 -13.03 0.29
N ASN A 229 -22.71 -13.13 1.61
CA ASN A 229 -21.57 -13.10 2.51
C ASN A 229 -20.75 -14.39 2.39
N LEU A 230 -19.43 -14.30 2.37
CA LEU A 230 -18.50 -15.43 2.32
C LEU A 230 -18.40 -16.10 3.70
N LEU A 231 -18.97 -17.31 3.83
CA LEU A 231 -18.99 -18.04 5.09
C LEU A 231 -17.75 -18.87 5.35
N VAL A 232 -17.26 -19.57 4.32
CA VAL A 232 -16.09 -20.47 4.45
C VAL A 232 -15.23 -20.36 3.21
N THR A 233 -13.93 -20.25 3.42
CA THR A 233 -12.91 -20.50 2.41
C THR A 233 -12.15 -21.75 2.79
N THR A 234 -12.07 -22.74 1.86
CA THR A 234 -11.21 -23.91 2.00
C THR A 234 -10.09 -23.78 1.00
N ASP A 235 -8.86 -23.73 1.45
CA ASP A 235 -7.67 -23.59 0.62
C ASP A 235 -7.25 -24.92 -0.05
N ALA A 236 -6.15 -24.89 -0.79
CA ALA A 236 -5.64 -26.06 -1.52
C ALA A 236 -5.04 -27.14 -0.61
N ASN A 237 -4.72 -26.84 0.64
CA ASN A 237 -4.30 -27.80 1.67
C ASN A 237 -5.49 -28.40 2.44
N GLY A 238 -6.71 -27.86 2.22
CA GLY A 238 -7.93 -28.26 2.92
C GLY A 238 -8.15 -27.54 4.25
N ASN A 239 -7.40 -26.47 4.55
CA ASN A 239 -7.60 -25.65 5.74
C ASN A 239 -8.82 -24.73 5.52
N GLU A 240 -9.65 -24.59 6.54
CA GLU A 240 -10.85 -23.77 6.49
C GLU A 240 -10.73 -22.52 7.34
N THR A 241 -11.06 -21.36 6.76
CA THR A 241 -11.35 -20.12 7.49
C THR A 241 -12.84 -19.85 7.42
N LYS A 242 -13.45 -19.38 8.54
CA LYS A 242 -14.89 -19.16 8.63
C LYS A 242 -15.21 -17.75 9.10
N THR A 243 -16.30 -17.18 8.58
CA THR A 243 -16.80 -15.86 8.99
C THR A 243 -18.28 -15.93 9.29
N GLU A 244 -18.69 -15.42 10.46
CA GLU A 244 -20.08 -15.23 10.84
C GLU A 244 -20.46 -13.76 10.71
N TYR A 245 -21.69 -13.49 10.28
CA TYR A 245 -22.17 -12.14 9.99
C TYR A 245 -23.42 -11.81 10.80
N ASN A 246 -23.61 -10.54 11.11
CA ASN A 246 -24.83 -10.03 11.71
C ASN A 246 -25.89 -9.66 10.64
N ALA A 247 -27.03 -9.15 11.10
CA ALA A 247 -28.16 -8.78 10.22
C ALA A 247 -27.88 -7.58 9.28
N ILE A 248 -26.77 -6.86 9.46
CA ILE A 248 -26.32 -5.76 8.57
C ILE A 248 -25.16 -6.21 7.68
N ASN A 249 -24.89 -7.51 7.59
CA ASN A 249 -23.79 -8.13 6.84
C ASN A 249 -22.39 -7.68 7.31
N ALA A 250 -22.24 -7.24 8.56
CA ALA A 250 -20.94 -7.01 9.16
C ALA A 250 -20.43 -8.29 9.83
N ALA A 251 -19.14 -8.63 9.62
CA ALA A 251 -18.51 -9.80 10.22
C ALA A 251 -18.46 -9.64 11.74
N VAL A 252 -19.07 -10.55 12.50
CA VAL A 252 -19.06 -10.53 13.97
C VAL A 252 -18.08 -11.51 14.56
N LYS A 253 -17.62 -12.50 13.77
CA LYS A 253 -16.67 -13.50 14.18
C LYS A 253 -15.90 -14.05 12.99
N GLN A 254 -14.61 -14.19 13.16
CA GLN A 254 -13.73 -14.92 12.23
C GLN A 254 -13.07 -16.08 12.96
N ILE A 255 -12.91 -17.21 12.29
CA ILE A 255 -12.29 -18.42 12.79
C ILE A 255 -11.21 -18.81 11.79
N ASP A 256 -9.97 -18.90 12.24
CA ASP A 256 -8.83 -19.27 11.41
C ASP A 256 -8.71 -20.80 11.21
N GLY A 257 -7.65 -21.24 10.49
CA GLY A 257 -7.41 -22.65 10.18
C GLY A 257 -7.18 -23.54 11.40
N GLU A 258 -6.68 -23.01 12.50
CA GLU A 258 -6.47 -23.71 13.78
C GLU A 258 -7.70 -23.66 14.71
N GLY A 259 -8.73 -22.86 14.34
CA GLY A 259 -9.95 -22.69 15.12
C GLY A 259 -9.90 -21.55 16.13
N ASN A 260 -8.91 -20.65 16.04
CA ASN A 260 -8.84 -19.46 16.86
C ASN A 260 -9.88 -18.44 16.42
N GLU A 261 -10.53 -17.77 17.39
CA GLU A 261 -11.66 -16.89 17.14
C GLU A 261 -11.29 -15.41 17.39
N THR A 262 -11.58 -14.55 16.41
CA THR A 262 -11.59 -13.10 16.57
C THR A 262 -13.02 -12.60 16.46
N THR A 263 -13.46 -11.73 17.39
CA THR A 263 -14.84 -11.23 17.43
C THR A 263 -14.91 -9.72 17.33
N TYR A 264 -16.01 -9.21 16.75
CA TYR A 264 -16.18 -7.80 16.42
C TYR A 264 -17.52 -7.28 16.93
N THR A 265 -17.54 -6.07 17.47
CA THR A 265 -18.76 -5.34 17.79
C THR A 265 -18.85 -4.03 17.04
N TYR A 266 -20.06 -3.60 16.77
CA TYR A 266 -20.32 -2.42 15.94
C TYR A 266 -21.32 -1.49 16.62
N ASP A 267 -21.21 -0.19 16.32
CA ASP A 267 -22.23 0.78 16.68
C ASP A 267 -23.49 0.63 15.80
N LYS A 268 -24.47 1.48 16.01
CA LYS A 268 -25.76 1.39 15.30
C LYS A 268 -25.67 1.80 13.82
N VAL A 269 -24.62 2.47 13.38
CA VAL A 269 -24.38 2.82 11.98
C VAL A 269 -23.41 1.86 11.29
N GLY A 270 -22.89 0.86 12.01
CA GLY A 270 -22.05 -0.20 11.47
C GLY A 270 -20.56 0.08 11.54
N ARG A 271 -20.10 1.08 12.36
CA ARG A 271 -18.68 1.32 12.57
C ARG A 271 -18.16 0.38 13.66
N LEU A 272 -16.93 -0.11 13.51
CA LEU A 272 -16.30 -1.06 14.44
C LEU A 272 -16.07 -0.38 15.81
N LEU A 273 -16.67 -0.91 16.87
CA LEU A 273 -16.46 -0.46 18.25
C LEU A 273 -15.36 -1.22 18.96
N THR A 274 -15.35 -2.55 18.81
CA THR A 274 -14.32 -3.38 19.41
C THR A 274 -13.96 -4.54 18.51
N GLU A 275 -12.69 -4.91 18.57
CA GLU A 275 -12.14 -6.16 18.09
C GLU A 275 -11.57 -6.90 19.28
N THR A 276 -11.95 -8.17 19.47
CA THR A 276 -11.41 -9.04 20.52
C THR A 276 -10.67 -10.18 19.86
N ASP A 277 -9.39 -10.27 20.09
CA ASP A 277 -8.53 -11.31 19.54
C ASP A 277 -8.74 -12.67 20.21
N ALA A 278 -8.10 -13.72 19.70
CA ALA A 278 -8.24 -15.09 20.18
C ALA A 278 -7.72 -15.34 21.61
N LEU A 279 -6.97 -14.40 22.20
CA LEU A 279 -6.49 -14.46 23.58
C LEU A 279 -7.26 -13.50 24.50
N GLY A 280 -8.31 -12.84 23.98
CA GLY A 280 -9.17 -11.92 24.73
C GLY A 280 -8.59 -10.50 24.85
N GLY A 281 -7.58 -10.15 24.08
CA GLY A 281 -7.11 -8.77 23.93
C GLY A 281 -8.17 -7.95 23.21
N VAL A 282 -8.55 -6.77 23.75
CA VAL A 282 -9.59 -5.91 23.18
C VAL A 282 -8.99 -4.62 22.66
N THR A 283 -9.13 -4.37 21.35
CA THR A 283 -8.90 -3.05 20.76
C THR A 283 -10.25 -2.34 20.63
N ALA A 284 -10.34 -1.08 21.10
CA ALA A 284 -11.58 -0.31 21.09
C ALA A 284 -11.44 1.02 20.34
N TYR A 285 -12.53 1.44 19.68
CA TYR A 285 -12.57 2.62 18.80
C TYR A 285 -13.69 3.57 19.21
N THR A 286 -13.47 4.86 19.07
CA THR A 286 -14.50 5.88 19.24
C THR A 286 -14.54 6.82 18.04
N TYR A 287 -15.71 7.40 17.76
CA TYR A 287 -15.94 8.21 16.55
C TYR A 287 -16.66 9.52 16.89
N ASP A 288 -16.47 10.53 16.02
CA ASP A 288 -17.32 11.71 16.01
C ASP A 288 -18.64 11.47 15.25
N LEU A 289 -19.49 12.48 15.21
CA LEU A 289 -20.79 12.40 14.53
C LEU A 289 -20.66 12.32 12.99
N ALA A 290 -19.55 12.77 12.41
CA ALA A 290 -19.27 12.67 10.99
C ALA A 290 -18.63 11.32 10.60
N GLY A 291 -18.24 10.49 11.60
CA GLY A 291 -17.62 9.18 11.37
C GLY A 291 -16.10 9.16 11.44
N ASN A 292 -15.45 10.28 11.78
CA ASN A 292 -14.00 10.31 11.97
C ASN A 292 -13.64 9.59 13.29
N GLN A 293 -12.60 8.76 13.28
CA GLN A 293 -12.14 8.01 14.44
C GLN A 293 -11.42 8.92 15.44
N LEU A 294 -12.03 9.14 16.61
CA LEU A 294 -11.47 10.01 17.64
C LEU A 294 -10.39 9.35 18.48
N SER A 295 -10.49 8.04 18.70
CA SER A 295 -9.47 7.31 19.46
C SER A 295 -9.40 5.84 19.10
N VAL A 296 -8.22 5.26 19.37
CA VAL A 296 -7.97 3.83 19.47
C VAL A 296 -7.46 3.54 20.87
N THR A 297 -8.03 2.54 21.54
CA THR A 297 -7.51 1.99 22.80
C THR A 297 -6.98 0.59 22.49
N ASP A 298 -5.71 0.35 22.77
CA ASP A 298 -5.08 -0.95 22.54
C ASP A 298 -5.45 -1.98 23.64
N PRO A 299 -5.08 -3.27 23.50
CA PRO A 299 -5.39 -4.31 24.48
C PRO A 299 -4.79 -4.08 25.89
N GLU A 300 -3.75 -3.28 26.04
CA GLU A 300 -3.18 -2.87 27.33
C GLU A 300 -3.85 -1.63 27.92
N GLY A 301 -4.80 -1.00 27.20
CA GLY A 301 -5.55 0.19 27.62
C GLY A 301 -4.87 1.52 27.29
N ASN A 302 -3.82 1.52 26.46
CA ASN A 302 -3.17 2.74 25.99
C ASN A 302 -4.03 3.42 24.93
N VAL A 303 -4.24 4.75 25.04
CA VAL A 303 -5.15 5.49 24.15
C VAL A 303 -4.39 6.44 23.25
N THR A 304 -4.53 6.24 21.93
CA THR A 304 -4.13 7.21 20.90
C THR A 304 -5.37 8.00 20.47
N LYS A 305 -5.27 9.33 20.38
CA LYS A 305 -6.36 10.23 19.98
C LYS A 305 -6.04 10.99 18.72
N TYR A 306 -7.08 11.36 17.97
CA TYR A 306 -6.98 12.11 16.72
C TYR A 306 -7.87 13.35 16.76
N ILE A 307 -7.38 14.44 16.16
CA ILE A 307 -8.13 15.69 15.97
C ILE A 307 -8.20 15.95 14.47
N TYR A 308 -9.37 16.35 14.01
CA TYR A 308 -9.69 16.55 12.60
C TYR A 308 -10.06 18.00 12.30
N ASP A 309 -9.80 18.42 11.07
CA ASP A 309 -10.39 19.65 10.53
C ASP A 309 -11.83 19.40 10.02
N LEU A 310 -12.49 20.45 9.51
CA LEU A 310 -13.87 20.36 9.02
C LEU A 310 -14.02 19.53 7.71
N LEU A 311 -12.93 19.15 7.06
CA LEU A 311 -12.94 18.23 5.92
C LEU A 311 -12.66 16.78 6.32
N GLY A 312 -12.56 16.47 7.63
CA GLY A 312 -12.28 15.13 8.14
C GLY A 312 -10.82 14.69 7.96
N ARG A 313 -9.88 15.63 7.78
CA ARG A 313 -8.44 15.33 7.68
C ARG A 313 -7.81 15.41 9.07
N ALA A 314 -7.00 14.40 9.45
CA ALA A 314 -6.33 14.38 10.74
C ALA A 314 -5.25 15.47 10.81
N VAL A 315 -5.42 16.46 11.69
CA VAL A 315 -4.50 17.59 11.89
C VAL A 315 -3.59 17.41 13.10
N GLU A 316 -3.97 16.58 14.08
CA GLU A 316 -3.14 16.25 15.25
C GLU A 316 -3.40 14.79 15.67
N GLN A 317 -2.32 14.07 16.01
CA GLN A 317 -2.37 12.80 16.72
C GLN A 317 -1.75 13.00 18.10
N ILE A 318 -2.39 12.44 19.13
CA ILE A 318 -1.91 12.44 20.51
C ILE A 318 -1.68 11.00 20.92
N ASN A 319 -0.43 10.64 21.13
CA ASN A 319 -0.01 9.30 21.54
C ASN A 319 -0.38 9.03 23.01
N ALA A 320 -0.32 7.78 23.44
CA ALA A 320 -0.67 7.38 24.81
C ALA A 320 0.23 8.00 25.89
N ASP A 321 1.48 8.37 25.58
CA ASP A 321 2.40 9.11 26.45
C ASP A 321 2.16 10.63 26.45
N GLY A 322 1.18 11.11 25.69
CA GLY A 322 0.82 12.53 25.56
C GLY A 322 1.66 13.30 24.54
N SER A 323 2.64 12.67 23.88
CA SER A 323 3.37 13.27 22.77
C SER A 323 2.45 13.48 21.55
N LYS A 324 2.78 14.46 20.70
CA LYS A 324 1.89 14.89 19.63
C LYS A 324 2.61 15.05 18.31
N THR A 325 1.97 14.61 17.23
CA THR A 325 2.33 15.00 15.88
C THR A 325 1.28 15.94 15.30
N ARG A 326 1.66 16.80 14.35
CA ARG A 326 0.73 17.72 13.70
C ARG A 326 0.96 17.77 12.20
N THR A 327 -0.14 17.85 11.44
CA THR A 327 -0.12 17.97 9.97
C THR A 327 -0.86 19.23 9.54
N VAL A 328 -0.28 19.98 8.59
CA VAL A 328 -0.90 21.15 7.96
C VAL A 328 -1.14 20.83 6.49
N TYR A 329 -2.33 21.10 6.04
CA TYR A 329 -2.76 20.85 4.66
C TYR A 329 -2.99 22.15 3.90
N ASP A 330 -2.76 22.12 2.60
CA ASP A 330 -3.25 23.16 1.70
C ASP A 330 -4.75 22.97 1.36
N ALA A 331 -5.28 23.87 0.54
CA ALA A 331 -6.69 23.83 0.14
C ALA A 331 -7.05 22.63 -0.77
N LEU A 332 -6.08 21.90 -1.34
CA LEU A 332 -6.28 20.66 -2.10
C LEU A 332 -6.08 19.39 -1.25
N GLY A 333 -5.77 19.54 0.06
CA GLY A 333 -5.57 18.42 0.97
C GLY A 333 -4.16 17.81 0.92
N ARG A 334 -3.20 18.48 0.28
CA ARG A 334 -1.80 18.02 0.26
C ARG A 334 -1.08 18.52 1.51
N THR A 335 -0.23 17.68 2.11
CA THR A 335 0.54 18.04 3.30
C THR A 335 1.62 19.07 2.95
N THR A 336 1.51 20.28 3.50
CA THR A 336 2.51 21.35 3.34
C THR A 336 3.49 21.40 4.49
N GLU A 337 3.08 21.00 5.70
CA GLU A 337 3.95 20.90 6.85
C GLU A 337 3.56 19.67 7.70
N SER A 338 4.54 18.96 8.19
CA SER A 338 4.39 17.96 9.25
C SER A 338 5.33 18.28 10.41
N TYR A 339 4.83 18.03 11.60
CA TYR A 339 5.60 18.23 12.84
C TYR A 339 5.69 16.92 13.59
N ASP A 340 6.89 16.51 13.95
CA ASP A 340 7.12 15.37 14.81
C ASP A 340 6.82 15.69 16.29
N GLU A 341 6.97 14.70 17.15
CA GLU A 341 6.67 14.81 18.59
C GLU A 341 7.61 15.77 19.34
N LEU A 342 8.74 16.14 18.77
CA LEU A 342 9.69 17.15 19.33
C LEU A 342 9.42 18.54 18.75
N GLY A 343 8.48 18.67 17.81
CA GLY A 343 8.18 19.89 17.09
C GLY A 343 9.11 20.14 15.88
N GLY A 344 9.88 19.15 15.48
CA GLY A 344 10.67 19.18 14.25
C GLY A 344 9.76 19.31 13.03
N LYS A 345 10.00 20.33 12.20
CA LYS A 345 9.14 20.67 11.06
C LYS A 345 9.72 20.15 9.75
N THR A 346 9.00 19.33 9.03
CA THR A 346 9.21 19.05 7.60
C THR A 346 8.23 19.88 6.78
N ALA A 347 8.73 20.58 5.74
CA ALA A 347 7.91 21.41 4.86
C ALA A 347 7.99 20.94 3.41
N THR A 348 6.84 20.86 2.73
CA THR A 348 6.74 20.41 1.33
C THR A 348 6.03 21.47 0.50
N THR A 349 6.56 21.74 -0.71
CA THR A 349 5.90 22.58 -1.72
C THR A 349 5.56 21.77 -2.95
N TYR A 350 4.54 22.20 -3.69
CA TYR A 350 3.99 21.48 -4.83
C TYR A 350 3.83 22.38 -6.05
N ASP A 351 3.86 21.79 -7.23
CA ASP A 351 3.41 22.44 -8.46
C ASP A 351 1.87 22.41 -8.59
N ALA A 352 1.35 22.90 -9.71
CA ALA A 352 -0.09 22.95 -9.93
C ALA A 352 -0.72 21.56 -10.20
N ASN A 353 0.04 20.58 -10.72
CA ASN A 353 -0.42 19.19 -10.89
C ASN A 353 -0.39 18.37 -9.58
N GLY A 354 0.32 18.86 -8.54
CA GLY A 354 0.47 18.18 -7.25
C GLY A 354 1.81 17.45 -7.07
N ASN A 355 2.76 17.63 -7.99
CA ASN A 355 4.10 17.08 -7.84
C ASN A 355 4.89 17.84 -6.77
N GLN A 356 5.67 17.14 -5.94
CA GLN A 356 6.50 17.76 -4.91
C GLN A 356 7.65 18.54 -5.55
N LEU A 357 7.68 19.86 -5.39
CA LEU A 357 8.80 20.70 -5.86
C LEU A 357 9.95 20.71 -4.86
N THR A 358 9.65 20.75 -3.58
CA THR A 358 10.68 20.75 -2.53
C THR A 358 10.22 20.05 -1.28
N VAL A 359 11.16 19.41 -0.59
CA VAL A 359 11.02 18.92 0.79
C VAL A 359 12.14 19.54 1.62
N THR A 360 11.78 20.16 2.74
CA THR A 360 12.74 20.77 3.69
C THR A 360 12.62 20.05 5.02
N ASP A 361 13.70 19.48 5.50
CA ASP A 361 13.74 18.72 6.76
C ASP A 361 13.75 19.64 8.00
N PRO A 362 13.65 19.09 9.24
CA PRO A 362 13.65 19.88 10.48
C PRO A 362 14.92 20.73 10.70
N LYS A 363 16.05 20.40 10.09
CA LYS A 363 17.30 21.19 10.15
C LYS A 363 17.37 22.29 9.08
N GLY A 364 16.40 22.32 8.15
CA GLY A 364 16.34 23.26 7.05
C GLY A 364 17.08 22.77 5.79
N ASN A 365 17.50 21.52 5.73
CA ASN A 365 18.10 20.95 4.52
C ASN A 365 17.01 20.72 3.47
N LYS A 366 17.25 21.21 2.25
CA LYS A 366 16.25 21.23 1.19
C LYS A 366 16.63 20.28 0.05
N THR A 367 15.71 19.37 -0.27
CA THR A 367 15.73 18.58 -1.51
C THR A 367 14.72 19.17 -2.49
N SER A 368 15.08 19.32 -3.77
CA SER A 368 14.17 19.81 -4.82
C SER A 368 14.09 18.87 -6.01
N TYR A 369 12.95 18.92 -6.70
CA TYR A 369 12.58 18.00 -7.77
C TYR A 369 12.18 18.78 -9.00
N GLN A 370 12.57 18.29 -10.18
CA GLN A 370 12.11 18.77 -11.48
C GLN A 370 11.44 17.61 -12.22
N TYR A 371 10.47 17.96 -13.06
CA TYR A 371 9.63 17.01 -13.75
C TYR A 371 9.60 17.29 -15.26
N ASN A 372 9.38 16.22 -16.05
CA ASN A 372 9.01 16.36 -17.45
C ASN A 372 7.50 16.67 -17.57
N ARG A 373 7.00 16.79 -18.80
CA ARG A 373 5.58 17.08 -19.06
C ARG A 373 4.60 15.93 -18.75
N LYS A 374 5.12 14.75 -18.39
CA LYS A 374 4.35 13.58 -17.91
C LYS A 374 4.41 13.42 -16.40
N ASP A 375 4.83 14.46 -15.67
CA ASP A 375 5.00 14.45 -14.21
C ASP A 375 6.03 13.40 -13.69
N GLN A 376 7.01 12.99 -14.55
CA GLN A 376 8.08 12.10 -14.18
C GLN A 376 9.31 12.92 -13.74
N ILE A 377 9.96 12.51 -12.63
CA ILE A 377 11.13 13.20 -12.07
C ILE A 377 12.29 13.14 -13.06
N THR A 378 12.82 14.30 -13.48
CA THR A 378 14.01 14.40 -14.33
C THR A 378 15.26 14.75 -13.55
N VAL A 379 15.14 15.54 -12.48
CA VAL A 379 16.28 15.92 -11.62
C VAL A 379 15.84 15.91 -10.16
N ILE A 380 16.68 15.33 -9.30
CA ILE A 380 16.63 15.51 -7.85
C ILE A 380 17.88 16.29 -7.47
N THR A 381 17.73 17.50 -6.92
CA THR A 381 18.84 18.28 -6.34
C THR A 381 18.78 18.14 -4.83
N TYR A 382 19.81 17.60 -4.23
CA TYR A 382 19.92 17.38 -2.79
C TYR A 382 20.44 18.61 -2.05
N ALA A 383 20.38 18.57 -0.72
CA ALA A 383 20.77 19.70 0.13
C ALA A 383 22.27 20.05 0.04
N ASP A 384 23.13 19.12 -0.36
CA ASP A 384 24.55 19.35 -0.61
C ASP A 384 24.86 19.91 -2.01
N GLY A 385 23.81 20.08 -2.84
CA GLY A 385 23.90 20.54 -4.22
C GLY A 385 24.22 19.42 -5.22
N GLY A 386 24.35 18.17 -4.78
CA GLY A 386 24.48 17.02 -5.67
C GLY A 386 23.18 16.77 -6.43
N GLU A 387 23.27 16.26 -7.65
CA GLU A 387 22.10 16.00 -8.50
C GLU A 387 22.06 14.54 -8.95
N THR A 388 20.84 13.97 -8.99
CA THR A 388 20.53 12.73 -9.68
C THR A 388 19.64 13.05 -10.86
N HIS A 389 20.03 12.62 -12.07
CA HIS A 389 19.30 12.84 -13.31
C HIS A 389 18.65 11.57 -13.82
N TYR A 390 17.44 11.69 -14.35
CA TYR A 390 16.66 10.60 -14.95
C TYR A 390 16.30 10.95 -16.38
N THR A 391 16.43 9.99 -17.27
CA THR A 391 15.84 10.05 -18.62
C THR A 391 14.91 8.88 -18.83
N TYR A 392 13.98 9.02 -19.77
CA TYR A 392 12.91 8.07 -19.99
C TYR A 392 12.81 7.70 -21.48
N ASN A 393 12.35 6.47 -21.77
CA ASN A 393 11.95 6.10 -23.11
C ASN A 393 10.51 6.60 -23.41
N ALA A 394 10.01 6.36 -24.62
CA ALA A 394 8.67 6.81 -25.04
C ALA A 394 7.52 6.21 -24.20
N LEU A 395 7.70 5.04 -23.61
CA LEU A 395 6.72 4.40 -22.73
C LEU A 395 6.76 4.94 -21.30
N GLY A 396 7.78 5.73 -20.96
CA GLY A 396 7.96 6.29 -19.61
C GLY A 396 8.79 5.40 -18.68
N ASN A 397 9.47 4.38 -19.20
CA ASN A 397 10.43 3.60 -18.44
C ASN A 397 11.76 4.36 -18.36
N VAL A 398 12.44 4.27 -17.21
CA VAL A 398 13.74 4.94 -16.99
C VAL A 398 14.79 4.37 -17.93
N SER A 399 15.32 5.16 -18.87
CA SER A 399 16.38 4.74 -19.80
C SER A 399 17.79 4.96 -19.27
N GLU A 400 17.99 5.96 -18.42
CA GLU A 400 19.26 6.24 -17.76
C GLU A 400 19.06 6.95 -16.42
N VAL A 401 19.86 6.56 -15.42
CA VAL A 401 20.00 7.26 -14.14
C VAL A 401 21.46 7.67 -14.00
N THR A 402 21.72 8.95 -13.78
CA THR A 402 23.06 9.46 -13.45
C THR A 402 23.06 9.92 -11.99
N ASP A 403 23.90 9.32 -11.16
CA ASP A 403 24.00 9.65 -9.73
C ASP A 403 24.77 10.97 -9.49
N GLN A 404 24.84 11.41 -8.22
CA GLN A 404 25.54 12.62 -7.78
C GLN A 404 27.05 12.63 -8.12
N ASN A 405 27.67 11.48 -8.37
CA ASN A 405 29.09 11.34 -8.71
C ASN A 405 29.30 11.30 -10.23
N GLY A 406 28.23 11.41 -11.02
CA GLY A 406 28.27 11.29 -12.48
C GLY A 406 28.30 9.84 -12.97
N ASN A 407 28.02 8.85 -12.13
CA ASN A 407 27.94 7.47 -12.55
C ASN A 407 26.59 7.22 -13.22
N ALA A 408 26.61 6.81 -14.49
CA ALA A 408 25.41 6.53 -15.25
C ALA A 408 25.11 5.02 -15.28
N THR A 409 23.87 4.66 -14.95
CA THR A 409 23.32 3.32 -15.19
C THR A 409 22.25 3.41 -16.27
N LYS A 410 22.37 2.58 -17.33
CA LYS A 410 21.48 2.57 -18.49
C LYS A 410 20.63 1.33 -18.51
N TYR A 411 19.40 1.48 -18.95
CA TYR A 411 18.44 0.40 -19.07
C TYR A 411 17.89 0.29 -20.48
N THR A 412 17.71 -0.94 -20.95
CA THR A 412 16.91 -1.23 -22.13
C THR A 412 15.76 -2.16 -21.75
N TYR A 413 14.71 -2.14 -22.56
CA TYR A 413 13.49 -2.86 -22.28
C TYR A 413 13.11 -3.74 -23.47
N ASP A 414 12.43 -4.85 -23.21
CA ASP A 414 11.80 -5.63 -24.25
C ASP A 414 10.45 -5.01 -24.68
N ALA A 415 9.79 -5.61 -25.66
CA ALA A 415 8.53 -5.10 -26.21
C ALA A 415 7.34 -5.13 -25.21
N LEU A 416 7.48 -5.76 -24.03
CA LEU A 416 6.51 -5.74 -22.95
C LEU A 416 6.89 -4.76 -21.83
N GLY A 417 7.97 -3.97 -22.02
CA GLY A 417 8.44 -2.99 -21.05
C GLY A 417 9.19 -3.60 -19.85
N ARG A 418 9.62 -4.88 -19.94
CA ARG A 418 10.43 -5.53 -18.91
C ARG A 418 11.91 -5.19 -19.15
N THR A 419 12.69 -4.97 -18.08
CA THR A 419 14.12 -4.67 -18.20
C THR A 419 14.85 -5.77 -18.94
N HIS A 420 15.37 -5.48 -20.14
CA HIS A 420 16.16 -6.42 -20.92
C HIS A 420 17.64 -6.36 -20.53
N THR A 421 18.22 -5.14 -20.49
CA THR A 421 19.59 -4.97 -20.02
C THR A 421 19.72 -3.83 -19.02
N GLU A 422 20.65 -3.98 -18.08
CA GLU A 422 21.17 -2.95 -17.21
C GLU A 422 22.66 -2.83 -17.44
N THR A 423 23.14 -1.61 -17.77
CA THR A 423 24.57 -1.32 -17.93
C THR A 423 24.99 -0.33 -16.86
N ASN A 424 25.85 -0.76 -15.94
CA ASN A 424 26.35 0.12 -14.90
C ASN A 424 27.43 1.10 -15.39
N ALA A 425 27.86 2.03 -14.54
CA ALA A 425 28.79 3.09 -14.85
C ALA A 425 30.19 2.61 -15.32
N VAL A 426 30.58 1.38 -14.97
CA VAL A 426 31.86 0.80 -15.42
C VAL A 426 31.70 -0.05 -16.68
N GLY A 427 30.50 -0.07 -17.29
CA GLY A 427 30.23 -0.74 -18.55
C GLY A 427 29.87 -2.24 -18.43
N VAL A 428 29.67 -2.75 -17.22
CA VAL A 428 29.22 -4.12 -17.00
C VAL A 428 27.75 -4.23 -17.39
N VAL A 429 27.43 -5.17 -18.29
CA VAL A 429 26.07 -5.43 -18.78
C VAL A 429 25.49 -6.62 -18.05
N THR A 430 24.35 -6.41 -17.37
CA THR A 430 23.47 -7.48 -16.88
C THR A 430 22.28 -7.60 -17.83
N GLU A 431 22.02 -8.80 -18.34
CA GLU A 431 20.92 -9.11 -19.24
C GLU A 431 19.95 -10.08 -18.56
N TYR A 432 18.65 -9.82 -18.69
CA TYR A 432 17.58 -10.62 -18.13
C TYR A 432 16.80 -11.33 -19.24
N GLY A 433 16.67 -12.64 -19.12
CA GLY A 433 15.81 -13.45 -19.99
C GLY A 433 14.53 -13.84 -19.26
N TYR A 434 13.41 -13.76 -19.96
CA TYR A 434 12.08 -14.03 -19.41
C TYR A 434 11.40 -15.17 -20.13
N ASP A 435 10.51 -15.88 -19.43
CA ASP A 435 9.50 -16.71 -20.06
C ASP A 435 8.37 -15.83 -20.64
N LYS A 436 7.40 -16.46 -21.30
CA LYS A 436 6.31 -15.74 -21.97
C LYS A 436 5.34 -15.04 -20.99
N VAL A 437 5.30 -15.44 -19.72
CA VAL A 437 4.44 -14.82 -18.70
C VAL A 437 5.16 -13.80 -17.82
N GLY A 438 6.49 -13.63 -18.04
CA GLY A 438 7.27 -12.58 -17.38
C GLY A 438 8.14 -13.03 -16.20
N ASN A 439 8.23 -14.34 -15.92
CA ASN A 439 9.16 -14.82 -14.91
C ASN A 439 10.60 -14.75 -15.43
N THR A 440 11.56 -14.32 -14.61
CA THR A 440 12.98 -14.25 -14.97
C THR A 440 13.58 -15.65 -15.01
N VAL A 441 13.84 -16.18 -16.21
CA VAL A 441 14.40 -17.54 -16.42
C VAL A 441 15.92 -17.55 -16.51
N SER A 442 16.56 -16.41 -16.83
CA SER A 442 18.01 -16.32 -16.88
C SER A 442 18.50 -14.92 -16.54
N VAL A 443 19.69 -14.87 -15.91
CA VAL A 443 20.47 -13.64 -15.72
C VAL A 443 21.86 -13.88 -16.28
N THR A 444 22.30 -12.98 -17.18
CA THR A 444 23.60 -13.04 -17.84
C THR A 444 24.39 -11.80 -17.47
N LYS A 445 25.68 -11.93 -17.21
CA LYS A 445 26.58 -10.81 -16.91
C LYS A 445 27.77 -10.84 -17.88
N ASP A 446 27.96 -9.77 -18.64
CA ASP A 446 28.97 -9.67 -19.71
C ASP A 446 28.98 -10.91 -20.63
N GLY A 447 27.80 -11.36 -21.05
CA GLY A 447 27.63 -12.54 -21.91
C GLY A 447 27.77 -13.90 -21.21
N THR A 448 28.03 -13.94 -19.89
CA THR A 448 28.13 -15.18 -19.12
C THR A 448 26.87 -15.39 -18.29
N VAL A 449 26.19 -16.51 -18.45
CA VAL A 449 25.03 -16.87 -17.62
C VAL A 449 25.49 -17.08 -16.18
N ILE A 450 24.92 -16.31 -15.24
CA ILE A 450 25.22 -16.38 -13.82
C ILE A 450 24.12 -17.03 -13.00
N ALA A 451 22.88 -17.04 -13.51
CA ALA A 451 21.74 -17.69 -12.87
C ALA A 451 20.70 -18.12 -13.88
N LYS A 452 20.01 -19.25 -13.62
CA LYS A 452 18.77 -19.66 -14.29
C LYS A 452 17.74 -20.07 -13.27
N SER A 453 16.45 -19.87 -13.59
CA SER A 453 15.31 -20.28 -12.76
C SER A 453 14.29 -21.06 -13.59
N GLU A 454 13.67 -22.07 -12.96
CA GLU A 454 12.52 -22.81 -13.50
C GLU A 454 11.33 -22.61 -12.55
N TYR A 455 10.13 -22.54 -13.11
CA TYR A 455 8.90 -22.20 -12.37
C TYR A 455 7.85 -23.31 -12.54
N ASP A 456 6.95 -23.43 -11.56
CA ASP A 456 5.74 -24.27 -11.69
C ASP A 456 4.57 -23.46 -12.28
N GLY A 457 3.42 -24.12 -12.48
CA GLY A 457 2.23 -23.50 -13.06
C GLY A 457 1.54 -22.44 -12.16
N ALA A 458 2.01 -22.25 -10.93
CA ALA A 458 1.63 -21.14 -10.03
C ALA A 458 2.73 -20.06 -9.97
N TYR A 459 3.70 -20.09 -10.88
CA TYR A 459 4.82 -19.15 -11.03
C TYR A 459 5.79 -19.12 -9.83
N ARG A 460 5.86 -20.23 -9.06
CA ARG A 460 6.80 -20.37 -7.93
C ARG A 460 8.09 -20.98 -8.44
N VAL A 461 9.24 -20.48 -7.95
CA VAL A 461 10.57 -21.01 -8.34
C VAL A 461 10.75 -22.42 -7.78
N ILE A 462 10.81 -23.43 -8.66
CA ILE A 462 11.04 -24.83 -8.30
C ILE A 462 12.51 -25.24 -8.43
N LYS A 463 13.31 -24.50 -9.21
CA LYS A 463 14.74 -24.77 -9.38
C LYS A 463 15.51 -23.51 -9.72
N THR A 464 16.67 -23.36 -9.11
CA THR A 464 17.67 -22.33 -9.46
C THR A 464 18.99 -23.01 -9.83
N ILE A 465 19.68 -22.48 -10.85
CA ILE A 465 20.96 -23.00 -11.35
C ILE A 465 21.94 -21.83 -11.37
N ASP A 466 23.12 -21.98 -10.79
CA ASP A 466 24.18 -20.96 -10.82
C ASP A 466 24.99 -21.01 -12.13
N GLY A 467 25.93 -20.05 -12.28
CA GLY A 467 26.81 -19.98 -13.46
C GLY A 467 27.77 -21.17 -13.63
N LEU A 468 27.93 -22.00 -12.61
CA LEU A 468 28.74 -23.23 -12.65
C LEU A 468 27.90 -24.48 -12.99
N GLY A 469 26.56 -24.33 -13.04
CA GLY A 469 25.63 -25.42 -13.33
C GLY A 469 25.12 -26.16 -12.09
N ASN A 470 25.47 -25.73 -10.87
CA ASN A 470 24.95 -26.33 -9.66
C ASN A 470 23.51 -25.90 -9.42
N ALA A 471 22.62 -26.84 -9.09
CA ALA A 471 21.20 -26.60 -8.98
C ALA A 471 20.69 -26.77 -7.56
N GLY A 472 19.90 -25.80 -7.08
CA GLY A 472 19.04 -25.93 -5.91
C GLY A 472 17.58 -26.09 -6.33
N THR A 473 16.78 -26.84 -5.54
CA THR A 473 15.37 -27.08 -5.83
C THR A 473 14.46 -26.77 -4.66
N LYS A 474 13.17 -26.47 -4.95
CA LYS A 474 12.14 -26.30 -3.93
C LYS A 474 10.89 -27.09 -4.31
N GLN A 475 10.23 -27.63 -3.29
CA GLN A 475 8.89 -28.23 -3.40
C GLN A 475 7.94 -27.46 -2.48
N TYR A 476 6.73 -27.25 -2.94
CA TYR A 476 5.73 -26.44 -2.26
C TYR A 476 4.48 -27.26 -1.95
N ASP A 477 3.79 -26.86 -0.91
CA ASP A 477 2.40 -27.29 -0.69
C ASP A 477 1.42 -26.53 -1.61
N GLY A 478 0.12 -26.83 -1.46
CA GLY A 478 -0.92 -26.21 -2.29
C GLY A 478 -1.11 -24.71 -2.12
N VAL A 479 -0.64 -24.11 -1.02
CA VAL A 479 -0.78 -22.67 -0.74
C VAL A 479 0.53 -21.90 -0.90
N GLY A 480 1.65 -22.59 -1.15
CA GLY A 480 2.93 -21.96 -1.47
C GLY A 480 3.98 -22.04 -0.37
N ASN A 481 3.75 -22.74 0.73
CA ASN A 481 4.79 -22.98 1.73
C ASN A 481 5.82 -23.98 1.19
N VAL A 482 7.11 -23.75 1.46
CA VAL A 482 8.19 -24.64 1.06
C VAL A 482 8.17 -25.90 1.93
N LEU A 483 7.93 -27.06 1.36
CA LEU A 483 8.00 -28.36 2.07
C LEU A 483 9.40 -28.94 2.11
N VAL A 484 10.14 -28.79 1.00
CA VAL A 484 11.52 -29.26 0.87
C VAL A 484 12.31 -28.20 0.10
N SER A 485 13.48 -27.84 0.60
CA SER A 485 14.49 -27.04 -0.10
C SER A 485 15.77 -27.85 -0.19
N THR A 486 16.28 -28.08 -1.42
CA THR A 486 17.57 -28.75 -1.62
C THR A 486 18.56 -27.69 -2.10
N ASP A 487 19.70 -27.59 -1.45
CA ASP A 487 20.76 -26.66 -1.81
C ASP A 487 21.54 -27.17 -3.05
N ARG A 488 22.56 -26.42 -3.48
CA ARG A 488 23.39 -26.73 -4.63
C ARG A 488 24.34 -27.91 -4.45
N GLU A 489 24.60 -28.28 -3.19
CA GLU A 489 25.39 -29.43 -2.78
C GLU A 489 24.55 -30.71 -2.68
N GLY A 490 23.21 -30.59 -2.78
CA GLY A 490 22.26 -31.70 -2.70
C GLY A 490 21.72 -31.95 -1.29
N ASN A 491 22.02 -31.08 -0.32
CA ASN A 491 21.54 -31.18 1.04
C ASN A 491 20.07 -30.72 1.09
N ALA A 492 19.18 -31.57 1.60
CA ALA A 492 17.76 -31.31 1.65
C ALA A 492 17.31 -30.90 3.05
N THR A 493 16.65 -29.74 3.15
CA THR A 493 15.97 -29.27 4.37
C THR A 493 14.47 -29.45 4.19
N GLN A 494 13.79 -30.03 5.19
CA GLN A 494 12.34 -30.27 5.18
C GLN A 494 11.65 -29.36 6.19
N TYR A 495 10.43 -28.91 5.85
CA TYR A 495 9.64 -28.00 6.66
C TYR A 495 8.22 -28.55 6.86
N THR A 496 7.65 -28.32 8.03
CA THR A 496 6.25 -28.62 8.32
C THR A 496 5.57 -27.43 8.97
N TYR A 497 4.30 -27.26 8.70
CA TYR A 497 3.51 -26.10 9.09
C TYR A 497 2.23 -26.52 9.80
N ASP A 498 1.68 -25.62 10.62
CA ASP A 498 0.31 -25.72 11.14
C ASP A 498 -0.72 -25.26 10.08
N LYS A 499 -1.99 -25.25 10.42
CA LYS A 499 -3.06 -24.84 9.49
C LYS A 499 -3.12 -23.33 9.28
N ASN A 500 -2.45 -22.53 10.10
CA ASN A 500 -2.26 -21.10 9.94
C ASN A 500 -0.94 -20.76 9.23
N TYR A 501 -0.22 -21.80 8.73
CA TYR A 501 1.05 -21.71 8.01
C TYR A 501 2.23 -21.25 8.86
N ASN A 502 2.15 -21.35 10.20
CA ASN A 502 3.28 -21.15 11.06
C ASN A 502 4.23 -22.35 10.95
N LEU A 503 5.54 -22.10 10.89
CA LEU A 503 6.57 -23.13 10.73
C LEU A 503 6.75 -23.92 12.04
N LEU A 504 6.23 -25.16 12.08
CA LEU A 504 6.32 -26.03 13.26
C LEU A 504 7.67 -26.69 13.40
N LYS A 505 8.28 -27.11 12.29
CA LYS A 505 9.48 -27.94 12.32
C LYS A 505 10.34 -27.73 11.08
N THR A 506 11.66 -27.66 11.31
CA THR A 506 12.69 -27.77 10.28
C THR A 506 13.52 -29.02 10.54
N THR A 507 13.81 -29.80 9.50
CA THR A 507 14.74 -30.95 9.58
C THR A 507 15.83 -30.73 8.54
N ASP A 508 17.07 -30.59 8.96
CA ASP A 508 18.21 -30.42 8.06
C ASP A 508 18.64 -31.73 7.37
N ALA A 509 19.66 -31.67 6.53
CA ALA A 509 20.14 -32.80 5.77
C ALA A 509 20.85 -33.87 6.63
N GLU A 510 21.39 -33.49 7.79
CA GLU A 510 22.02 -34.38 8.77
C GLU A 510 21.00 -35.04 9.71
N GLY A 511 19.73 -34.63 9.63
CA GLY A 511 18.62 -35.08 10.47
C GLY A 511 18.48 -34.29 11.77
N GLY A 512 19.18 -33.16 11.91
CA GLY A 512 18.99 -32.20 12.99
C GLY A 512 17.58 -31.60 12.91
N VAL A 513 16.93 -31.47 14.07
CA VAL A 513 15.54 -31.02 14.15
C VAL A 513 15.43 -29.79 15.02
N SER A 514 14.97 -28.67 14.44
CA SER A 514 14.47 -27.52 15.19
C SER A 514 12.96 -27.42 15.10
N SER A 515 12.30 -26.90 16.14
CA SER A 515 10.84 -26.79 16.18
C SER A 515 10.36 -25.56 16.91
N SER A 516 9.17 -25.07 16.55
CA SER A 516 8.50 -23.93 17.19
C SER A 516 7.06 -24.31 17.56
N ALA A 517 6.58 -23.75 18.68
CA ALA A 517 5.17 -23.79 19.08
C ALA A 517 4.65 -22.35 19.14
N TYR A 518 3.38 -22.19 18.83
CA TYR A 518 2.74 -20.90 18.70
C TYR A 518 1.51 -20.78 19.60
N ASP A 519 1.20 -19.56 20.00
CA ASP A 519 -0.10 -19.26 20.63
C ASP A 519 -1.19 -18.99 19.58
N ALA A 520 -2.40 -18.71 20.05
CA ALA A 520 -3.55 -18.45 19.20
C ALA A 520 -3.45 -17.19 18.32
N LEU A 521 -2.44 -16.34 18.52
CA LEU A 521 -2.14 -15.16 17.66
C LEU A 521 -0.95 -15.42 16.72
N GLY A 522 -0.43 -16.67 16.65
CA GLY A 522 0.70 -17.02 15.81
C GLY A 522 2.07 -16.54 16.34
N ARG A 523 2.16 -16.17 17.63
CA ARG A 523 3.43 -15.76 18.24
C ARG A 523 4.16 -16.98 18.79
N VAL A 524 5.50 -17.05 18.64
CA VAL A 524 6.31 -18.16 19.12
C VAL A 524 6.29 -18.21 20.65
N VAL A 525 5.73 -19.26 21.25
CA VAL A 525 5.77 -19.49 22.70
C VAL A 525 6.89 -20.43 23.12
N SER A 526 7.41 -21.24 22.19
CA SER A 526 8.58 -22.09 22.42
C SER A 526 9.34 -22.28 21.10
N ALA A 527 10.66 -22.16 21.15
CA ALA A 527 11.58 -22.54 20.07
C ALA A 527 12.59 -23.54 20.61
N THR A 528 12.74 -24.70 19.94
CA THR A 528 13.67 -25.75 20.32
C THR A 528 14.73 -25.91 19.23
N ASP A 529 16.00 -25.84 19.57
CA ASP A 529 17.12 -26.04 18.65
C ASP A 529 17.37 -27.54 18.35
N GLU A 530 18.30 -27.81 17.43
CA GLU A 530 18.69 -29.17 17.03
C GLU A 530 19.30 -29.99 18.13
N ASN A 531 19.79 -29.37 19.21
CA ASN A 531 20.33 -30.03 20.40
C ASN A 531 19.25 -30.33 21.45
N GLY A 532 18.00 -29.94 21.20
CA GLY A 532 16.88 -30.07 22.12
C GLY A 532 16.81 -28.99 23.20
N ASN A 533 17.58 -27.90 23.07
CA ASN A 533 17.50 -26.77 23.98
C ASN A 533 16.27 -25.93 23.62
N ALA A 534 15.35 -25.79 24.56
CA ALA A 534 14.14 -25.00 24.37
C ALA A 534 14.28 -23.60 24.98
N THR A 535 13.91 -22.57 24.21
CA THR A 535 13.68 -21.20 24.70
C THR A 535 12.16 -20.93 24.66
N THR A 536 11.60 -20.41 25.77
CA THR A 536 10.16 -20.11 25.87
C THR A 536 9.93 -18.62 26.06
N TYR A 537 8.79 -18.15 25.56
CA TYR A 537 8.41 -16.73 25.54
C TYR A 537 7.03 -16.53 26.14
N THR A 538 6.86 -15.42 26.86
CA THR A 538 5.54 -14.91 27.23
C THR A 538 5.38 -13.49 26.74
N TYR A 539 4.14 -13.07 26.53
CA TYR A 539 3.81 -11.79 25.90
C TYR A 539 2.81 -11.01 26.73
N ASP A 540 2.85 -9.67 26.59
CA ASP A 540 1.73 -8.83 26.99
C ASP A 540 0.59 -8.92 25.94
N LYS A 541 -0.52 -8.23 26.21
CA LYS A 541 -1.67 -8.25 25.28
C LYS A 541 -1.40 -7.53 23.96
N ASN A 542 -0.43 -6.63 23.90
CA ASN A 542 -0.02 -5.93 22.67
C ASN A 542 1.00 -6.75 21.83
N GLY A 543 1.44 -7.93 22.34
CA GLY A 543 2.41 -8.77 21.65
C GLY A 543 3.88 -8.50 21.99
N ASN A 544 4.17 -7.64 22.94
CA ASN A 544 5.55 -7.41 23.38
C ASN A 544 6.04 -8.58 24.27
N VAL A 545 7.30 -9.02 24.11
CA VAL A 545 7.89 -10.14 24.86
C VAL A 545 8.11 -9.74 26.32
N LEU A 546 7.33 -10.29 27.24
CA LEU A 546 7.49 -10.07 28.69
C LEU A 546 8.64 -10.89 29.26
N THR A 547 8.73 -12.18 28.90
CA THR A 547 9.81 -13.05 29.37
C THR A 547 10.38 -13.90 28.25
N GLU A 548 11.69 -14.11 28.30
CA GLU A 548 12.42 -15.13 27.56
C GLU A 548 13.11 -16.05 28.57
N THR A 549 12.81 -17.34 28.49
CA THR A 549 13.41 -18.35 29.38
C THR A 549 14.23 -19.35 28.56
N ASP A 550 15.53 -19.45 28.81
CA ASP A 550 16.41 -20.39 28.11
C ASP A 550 16.31 -21.83 28.67
N ALA A 551 16.97 -22.74 27.98
CA ALA A 551 17.01 -24.18 28.35
C ALA A 551 17.62 -24.47 29.75
N LEU A 552 18.36 -23.53 30.33
CA LEU A 552 18.95 -23.61 31.67
C LEU A 552 18.07 -22.94 32.72
N SER A 553 16.84 -22.53 32.36
CA SER A 553 15.90 -21.79 33.21
C SER A 553 16.37 -20.37 33.58
N GLY A 554 17.30 -19.79 32.81
CA GLY A 554 17.67 -18.39 32.92
C GLY A 554 16.58 -17.52 32.30
N VAL A 555 16.03 -16.57 33.06
CA VAL A 555 14.92 -15.74 32.64
C VAL A 555 15.40 -14.31 32.39
N VAL A 556 15.10 -13.78 31.20
CA VAL A 556 15.16 -12.35 30.89
C VAL A 556 13.71 -11.80 30.96
N THR A 557 13.50 -10.69 31.67
CA THR A 557 12.17 -10.07 31.79
C THR A 557 12.20 -8.64 31.26
N ASN A 558 11.21 -8.28 30.44
CA ASN A 558 11.04 -6.92 29.94
C ASN A 558 9.78 -6.29 30.50
N THR A 559 9.81 -4.97 30.65
CA THR A 559 8.64 -4.12 30.86
C THR A 559 8.61 -3.05 29.79
N TYR A 560 7.42 -2.54 29.50
CA TYR A 560 7.20 -1.61 28.40
C TYR A 560 6.52 -0.33 28.87
N ASP A 561 6.77 0.76 28.18
CA ASP A 561 6.03 2.00 28.35
C ASP A 561 4.71 1.98 27.54
N THR A 562 3.91 3.05 27.67
CA THR A 562 2.60 3.17 27.01
C THR A 562 2.66 3.25 25.47
N ARG A 563 3.85 3.31 24.87
CA ARG A 563 4.10 3.24 23.41
C ARG A 563 4.71 1.91 22.97
N GLY A 564 4.80 0.92 23.87
CA GLY A 564 5.37 -0.39 23.59
C GLY A 564 6.90 -0.41 23.47
N ARG A 565 7.61 0.64 23.98
CA ARG A 565 9.08 0.67 24.00
C ARG A 565 9.56 0.02 25.30
N VAL A 566 10.69 -0.71 25.25
CA VAL A 566 11.26 -1.36 26.45
C VAL A 566 11.60 -0.32 27.51
N ALA A 567 10.91 -0.33 28.64
CA ALA A 567 11.16 0.55 29.78
C ALA A 567 12.23 -0.02 30.74
N ALA A 568 12.25 -1.35 30.90
CA ALA A 568 13.29 -2.03 31.67
C ALA A 568 13.50 -3.46 31.16
N THR A 569 14.74 -3.94 31.25
CA THR A 569 15.13 -5.35 31.03
C THR A 569 15.85 -5.84 32.29
N THR A 570 15.39 -6.97 32.83
CA THR A 570 16.07 -7.70 33.92
C THR A 570 16.75 -8.95 33.32
N ASP A 571 18.05 -9.06 33.46
CA ASP A 571 18.81 -10.17 32.92
C ASP A 571 18.67 -11.46 33.77
N LYS A 572 19.25 -12.54 33.29
CA LYS A 572 19.24 -13.87 33.94
C LYS A 572 19.87 -13.91 35.33
N LEU A 573 20.62 -12.88 35.72
CA LEU A 573 21.24 -12.74 37.04
C LEU A 573 20.45 -11.83 37.97
N GLY A 574 19.33 -11.28 37.49
CA GLY A 574 18.47 -10.35 38.22
C GLY A 574 18.93 -8.88 38.15
N ALA A 575 19.93 -8.56 37.33
CA ALA A 575 20.39 -7.19 37.13
C ALA A 575 19.44 -6.46 36.18
N THR A 576 18.88 -5.33 36.63
CA THR A 576 17.90 -4.55 35.84
C THR A 576 18.55 -3.34 35.19
N THR A 577 18.37 -3.21 33.88
CA THR A 577 18.69 -2.02 33.09
C THR A 577 17.39 -1.30 32.75
N THR A 578 17.33 0.01 32.99
CA THR A 578 16.15 0.86 32.67
C THR A 578 16.46 1.81 31.52
N TYR A 579 15.44 2.11 30.73
CA TYR A 579 15.54 2.93 29.54
C TYR A 579 14.57 4.11 29.60
N THR A 580 14.99 5.27 29.14
CA THR A 580 14.10 6.42 28.97
C THR A 580 14.25 6.99 27.57
N TYR A 581 13.16 7.47 27.02
CA TYR A 581 13.08 7.95 25.65
C TYR A 581 12.66 9.42 25.61
N ASP A 582 12.96 10.10 24.50
CA ASP A 582 12.34 11.38 24.20
C ASP A 582 10.94 11.16 23.56
N ALA A 583 10.26 12.26 23.27
CA ALA A 583 8.92 12.21 22.68
C ALA A 583 8.90 11.58 21.27
N ALA A 584 9.97 11.71 20.49
CA ALA A 584 10.10 11.06 19.17
C ALA A 584 10.44 9.56 19.25
N GLY A 585 10.74 9.04 20.45
CA GLY A 585 11.09 7.62 20.64
C GLY A 585 12.58 7.33 20.65
N ASN A 586 13.45 8.33 20.57
CA ASN A 586 14.89 8.13 20.65
C ASN A 586 15.31 7.80 22.12
N LEU A 587 16.19 6.82 22.28
CA LEU A 587 16.74 6.44 23.58
C LEU A 587 17.56 7.62 24.18
N ARG A 588 17.09 8.20 25.28
CA ARG A 588 17.78 9.31 25.97
C ARG A 588 18.75 8.84 27.03
N LYS A 589 18.40 7.79 27.74
CA LYS A 589 19.21 7.31 28.86
C LYS A 589 18.99 5.82 29.07
N GLU A 590 20.07 5.13 29.33
CA GLU A 590 20.12 3.75 29.78
C GLU A 590 20.81 3.71 31.14
N THR A 591 20.20 3.09 32.17
CA THR A 591 20.75 3.02 33.54
C THR A 591 20.83 1.55 33.97
N ASP A 592 22.01 1.11 34.37
CA ASP A 592 22.22 -0.27 34.85
C ASP A 592 21.84 -0.48 36.31
N ALA A 593 21.92 -1.72 36.77
CA ALA A 593 21.56 -2.11 38.13
C ALA A 593 22.40 -1.43 39.23
N ASN A 594 23.58 -0.87 38.91
CA ASN A 594 24.44 -0.12 39.83
C ASN A 594 24.17 1.39 39.78
N ASN A 595 23.12 1.82 39.10
CA ASN A 595 22.77 3.24 38.80
C ASN A 595 23.81 3.97 37.93
N ALA A 596 24.74 3.29 37.30
CA ALA A 596 25.61 3.87 36.29
C ALA A 596 24.80 4.01 34.97
N TYR A 597 24.94 5.12 34.28
CA TYR A 597 24.09 5.40 33.13
C TYR A 597 24.87 5.90 31.92
N ALA A 598 24.33 5.60 30.75
CA ALA A 598 24.71 6.19 29.48
C ALA A 598 23.64 7.20 29.02
N VAL A 599 24.06 8.24 28.31
CA VAL A 599 23.18 9.33 27.81
C VAL A 599 23.39 9.50 26.31
N TYR A 600 22.28 9.71 25.63
CA TYR A 600 22.20 9.90 24.19
C TYR A 600 21.58 11.26 23.87
N GLN A 601 22.12 11.99 22.93
CA GLN A 601 21.60 13.28 22.48
C GLN A 601 21.46 13.28 20.96
N TYR A 602 20.39 13.87 20.48
CA TYR A 602 20.02 13.85 19.06
C TYR A 602 19.84 15.27 18.53
N ASP A 603 20.04 15.44 17.23
CA ASP A 603 19.69 16.68 16.52
C ASP A 603 18.20 16.67 16.10
N ALA A 604 17.77 17.74 15.42
CA ALA A 604 16.38 17.90 14.99
C ALA A 604 15.93 16.89 13.89
N ASN A 605 16.87 16.19 13.26
CA ASN A 605 16.59 15.10 12.30
C ASN A 605 16.70 13.71 12.95
N ASN A 606 16.75 13.63 14.31
CA ASN A 606 16.93 12.41 15.09
C ASN A 606 18.28 11.69 14.85
N ASN A 607 19.31 12.38 14.36
CA ASN A 607 20.66 11.82 14.29
C ASN A 607 21.31 11.89 15.68
N LEU A 608 21.97 10.79 16.11
CA LEU A 608 22.71 10.75 17.37
C LEU A 608 23.94 11.68 17.29
N ILE A 609 23.93 12.81 18.01
CA ILE A 609 25.04 13.78 17.99
C ILE A 609 26.02 13.61 19.15
N GLN A 610 25.61 12.97 20.23
CA GLN A 610 26.51 12.64 21.33
C GLN A 610 26.02 11.40 22.08
N TYR A 611 26.94 10.50 22.34
CA TYR A 611 26.84 9.40 23.28
C TYR A 611 27.80 9.64 24.43
N THR A 612 27.34 9.50 25.67
CA THR A 612 28.21 9.54 26.86
C THR A 612 28.03 8.21 27.60
N ASN A 613 29.10 7.46 27.78
CA ASN A 613 29.07 6.15 28.41
C ASN A 613 28.98 6.26 29.93
N ARG A 614 28.89 5.11 30.62
CA ARG A 614 28.79 5.00 32.09
C ARG A 614 30.00 5.52 32.86
N ASN A 615 31.15 5.73 32.20
CA ASN A 615 32.36 6.33 32.77
C ASN A 615 32.46 7.84 32.55
N ASN A 616 31.42 8.49 32.02
CA ASN A 616 31.41 9.88 31.55
C ASN A 616 32.35 10.18 30.38
N GLU A 617 32.77 9.16 29.64
CA GLU A 617 33.49 9.34 28.40
C GLU A 617 32.49 9.56 27.27
N TRP A 618 32.76 10.55 26.40
CA TRP A 618 31.82 10.89 25.34
C TRP A 618 32.41 10.66 23.94
N VAL A 619 31.50 10.33 23.01
CA VAL A 619 31.73 10.36 21.57
C VAL A 619 30.72 11.32 20.96
N LYS A 620 31.19 12.22 20.10
CA LYS A 620 30.37 13.17 19.34
C LYS A 620 30.40 12.83 17.87
N TYR A 621 29.26 12.95 17.26
CA TYR A 621 29.05 12.72 15.83
C TYR A 621 28.61 14.02 15.15
N ALA A 622 29.13 14.28 13.98
CA ALA A 622 28.66 15.37 13.12
C ALA A 622 28.15 14.79 11.80
N TYR A 623 27.12 15.41 11.28
CA TYR A 623 26.43 14.98 10.08
C TYR A 623 26.41 16.11 9.06
N ASP A 624 26.51 15.76 7.78
CA ASP A 624 26.28 16.71 6.69
C ASP A 624 24.77 16.99 6.49
N CYS A 625 24.45 17.83 5.51
CA CYS A 625 23.08 18.18 5.19
C CYS A 625 22.25 17.02 4.57
N MET A 626 22.89 15.89 4.25
CA MET A 626 22.24 14.65 3.80
C MET A 626 22.09 13.61 4.92
N ASN A 627 22.32 14.01 6.20
CA ASN A 627 22.33 13.15 7.37
C ASN A 627 23.36 11.99 7.30
N ARG A 628 24.44 12.14 6.50
CA ARG A 628 25.58 11.21 6.49
C ARG A 628 26.56 11.61 7.57
N GLN A 629 27.01 10.67 8.40
CA GLN A 629 28.03 10.94 9.42
C GLN A 629 29.35 11.32 8.76
N VAL A 630 29.83 12.54 9.01
CA VAL A 630 31.07 13.09 8.43
C VAL A 630 32.20 13.19 9.44
N LYS A 631 31.89 13.13 10.73
CA LYS A 631 32.91 13.22 11.77
C LYS A 631 32.50 12.44 13.02
N GLU A 632 33.47 11.76 13.59
CA GLU A 632 33.42 11.22 14.94
C GLU A 632 34.55 11.83 15.75
N THR A 633 34.27 12.20 16.99
CA THR A 633 35.28 12.76 17.92
C THR A 633 35.02 12.14 19.28
N ASN A 634 36.00 11.49 19.86
CA ASN A 634 35.96 10.97 21.22
C ASN A 634 36.71 11.86 22.20
N GLN A 635 36.56 11.61 23.47
CA GLN A 635 37.20 12.38 24.54
C GLN A 635 38.67 12.06 24.71
N LEU A 636 39.16 10.91 24.19
CA LEU A 636 40.54 10.42 24.36
C LEU A 636 41.48 10.94 23.27
#